data_9388d2b802bf0cc6d82a852dcb77be03
#
_entry.id   9388d2b802bf0cc6d82a852dcb77be03
#
_cell.length_a   1.000
_cell.length_b   1.000
_cell.length_c   1.000
_cell.angle_alpha   90.00
_cell.angle_beta   90.00
_cell.angle_gamma   90.00
#
_symmetry.space_group_name_H-M   'P 1'
#
loop_
_entity.id
_entity.type
_entity.pdbx_description
1 polymer ?
#
loop_
_entity_poly.entity_id
_entity_poly.type
_entity_poly.pdbx_seq_one_letter_code
_entity_poly.pdbx_strand_id
1 'polypeptide(L)'
;GSVSGRGWFTGLGSWLAIVGTGPDNAVALAQDPATAGNIFFNPVHEHLGQWAVDLFKILLMTGSFACGMAFHNCAARYLYALGREDVIPGMRKTVGATHPVHGSPHVAGFVQTGFATLVVLFFEVTGRDPYTGLYGLMALLGTTAIMIVQALAAFSVISYFHVQKRHPETANWFSTFLAPLLGGLGMVYVIYLLAVNASFAAGTAASDRACAAIPWIVGVGGIGGLPWGAL
;
A
#
# COMPACT_ATOMS: atom_id res chain seq x y z
N GLY A 1 -1.22 8.35 19.95
CA GLY A 1 -2.64 8.49 19.54
C GLY A 1 -2.95 7.57 18.40
N SER A 2 -3.64 6.82 18.56
CA SER A 2 -4.42 5.69 18.89
C SER A 2 -4.96 4.99 17.62
N VAL A 3 -4.51 3.76 17.45
CA VAL A 3 -5.05 2.78 16.47
C VAL A 3 -6.59 2.67 16.63
N SER A 4 -7.11 2.85 17.86
CA SER A 4 -8.55 2.84 18.15
C SER A 4 -9.32 3.96 17.45
N GLY A 5 -8.81 5.19 17.39
CA GLY A 5 -9.51 6.29 16.71
C GLY A 5 -9.74 6.06 15.22
N ARG A 6 -8.75 5.51 14.52
CA ARG A 6 -8.87 5.21 13.08
C ARG A 6 -9.89 4.10 12.81
N GLY A 7 -9.92 3.05 13.64
CA GLY A 7 -10.88 1.97 13.52
C GLY A 7 -12.32 2.45 13.70
N TRP A 8 -12.57 3.34 14.66
CA TRP A 8 -13.88 3.95 14.85
C TRP A 8 -14.32 4.79 13.65
N PHE A 9 -13.44 5.63 13.11
CA PHE A 9 -13.78 6.45 11.92
C PHE A 9 -14.10 5.59 10.70
N THR A 10 -13.28 4.56 10.43
CA THR A 10 -13.52 3.68 9.28
C THR A 10 -14.80 2.86 9.49
N GLY A 11 -15.00 2.30 10.68
CA GLY A 11 -16.18 1.50 10.98
C GLY A 11 -17.47 2.31 10.95
N LEU A 12 -17.50 3.49 11.59
CA LEU A 12 -18.66 4.37 11.59
C LEU A 12 -18.94 4.94 10.20
N GLY A 13 -17.91 5.32 9.44
CA GLY A 13 -18.08 5.83 8.08
C GLY A 13 -18.68 4.78 7.15
N SER A 14 -18.19 3.55 7.19
CA SER A 14 -18.74 2.45 6.40
C SER A 14 -20.17 2.09 6.84
N TRP A 15 -20.43 2.06 8.15
CA TRP A 15 -21.76 1.79 8.68
C TRP A 15 -22.77 2.86 8.27
N LEU A 16 -22.43 4.14 8.37
CA LEU A 16 -23.28 5.26 7.95
C LEU A 16 -23.55 5.22 6.43
N ALA A 17 -22.57 4.86 5.62
CA ALA A 17 -22.76 4.68 4.18
C ALA A 17 -23.76 3.56 3.88
N ILE A 18 -23.63 2.41 4.54
CA ILE A 18 -24.55 1.27 4.36
C ILE A 18 -25.97 1.63 4.82
N VAL A 19 -26.10 2.27 5.98
CA VAL A 19 -27.40 2.68 6.50
C VAL A 19 -28.04 3.74 5.61
N GLY A 20 -27.25 4.71 5.13
CA GLY A 20 -27.72 5.80 4.27
C GLY A 20 -28.15 5.34 2.86
N THR A 21 -27.52 4.29 2.32
CA THR A 21 -27.90 3.72 1.01
C THR A 21 -28.96 2.62 1.09
N GLY A 22 -29.22 2.12 2.29
CA GLY A 22 -30.02 0.94 2.56
C GLY A 22 -29.21 -0.36 2.40
N PRO A 23 -29.27 -1.28 3.40
CA PRO A 23 -28.42 -2.48 3.41
C PRO A 23 -28.64 -3.39 2.19
N ASP A 24 -29.87 -3.44 1.67
CA ASP A 24 -30.22 -4.28 0.52
C ASP A 24 -29.61 -3.76 -0.80
N ASN A 25 -29.42 -2.47 -0.93
CA ASN A 25 -28.88 -1.80 -2.12
C ASN A 25 -27.37 -1.56 -2.06
N ALA A 26 -26.77 -1.53 -0.86
CA ALA A 26 -25.38 -1.15 -0.67
C ALA A 26 -24.41 -2.06 -1.43
N VAL A 27 -24.68 -3.38 -1.46
CA VAL A 27 -23.83 -4.35 -2.17
C VAL A 27 -23.91 -4.16 -3.68
N ALA A 28 -25.14 -3.98 -4.22
CA ALA A 28 -25.34 -3.76 -5.65
C ALA A 28 -24.68 -2.46 -6.12
N LEU A 29 -24.82 -1.37 -5.35
CA LEU A 29 -24.15 -0.08 -5.64
C LEU A 29 -22.64 -0.18 -5.56
N ALA A 30 -22.09 -0.96 -4.62
CA ALA A 30 -20.66 -1.15 -4.47
C ALA A 30 -20.02 -1.96 -5.62
N GLN A 31 -20.78 -2.88 -6.21
CA GLN A 31 -20.31 -3.73 -7.29
C GLN A 31 -20.38 -3.08 -8.67
N ASP A 32 -21.21 -2.07 -8.85
CA ASP A 32 -21.32 -1.33 -10.09
C ASP A 32 -20.28 -0.21 -10.16
N PRO A 33 -19.30 -0.26 -11.09
CA PRO A 33 -18.26 0.74 -11.25
C PRO A 33 -18.79 2.18 -11.46
N ALA A 34 -19.98 2.31 -12.05
CA ALA A 34 -20.58 3.62 -12.31
C ALA A 34 -21.16 4.26 -11.03
N THR A 35 -21.58 3.46 -10.06
CA THR A 35 -22.25 3.93 -8.85
C THR A 35 -21.44 3.77 -7.57
N ALA A 36 -20.37 2.93 -7.60
CA ALA A 36 -19.54 2.64 -6.44
C ALA A 36 -18.96 3.91 -5.78
N GLY A 37 -18.55 4.90 -6.58
CA GLY A 37 -18.06 6.18 -6.07
C GLY A 37 -19.13 7.02 -5.34
N ASN A 38 -20.39 6.77 -5.60
CA ASN A 38 -21.52 7.56 -5.07
C ASN A 38 -22.08 7.03 -3.73
N ILE A 39 -21.65 5.87 -3.27
CA ILE A 39 -22.11 5.28 -2.00
C ILE A 39 -21.97 6.23 -0.82
N PHE A 40 -20.91 7.01 -0.78
CA PHE A 40 -20.68 8.01 0.26
C PHE A 40 -21.32 9.36 -0.08
N PHE A 41 -21.40 9.74 -1.36
CA PHE A 41 -21.88 11.05 -1.78
C PHE A 41 -23.40 11.14 -1.79
N ASN A 42 -24.11 10.06 -2.14
CA ASN A 42 -25.56 10.08 -2.20
C ASN A 42 -26.23 10.37 -0.83
N PRO A 43 -25.86 9.66 0.27
CA PRO A 43 -26.44 9.97 1.58
C PRO A 43 -26.06 11.38 2.08
N VAL A 44 -24.84 11.84 1.76
CA VAL A 44 -24.44 13.20 2.11
C VAL A 44 -25.26 14.24 1.36
N HIS A 45 -25.53 14.01 0.07
CA HIS A 45 -26.38 14.89 -0.73
C HIS A 45 -27.81 14.94 -0.18
N GLU A 46 -28.37 13.79 0.14
CA GLU A 46 -29.77 13.67 0.61
C GLU A 46 -29.98 14.35 1.96
N HIS A 47 -29.04 14.20 2.90
CA HIS A 47 -29.21 14.73 4.26
C HIS A 47 -28.62 16.11 4.48
N LEU A 48 -27.56 16.49 3.79
CA LEU A 48 -26.82 17.74 4.00
C LEU A 48 -26.83 18.69 2.79
N GLY A 49 -27.24 18.19 1.62
CA GLY A 49 -27.30 18.99 0.39
C GLY A 49 -25.98 19.06 -0.39
N GLN A 50 -26.03 19.75 -1.53
CA GLN A 50 -24.94 19.81 -2.51
C GLN A 50 -23.65 20.43 -1.95
N TRP A 51 -23.75 21.46 -1.09
CA TRP A 51 -22.59 22.14 -0.52
C TRP A 51 -21.69 21.17 0.29
N ALA A 52 -22.29 20.22 0.98
CA ALA A 52 -21.56 19.22 1.75
C ALA A 52 -20.84 18.22 0.83
N VAL A 53 -21.47 17.83 -0.28
CA VAL A 53 -20.84 16.99 -1.31
C VAL A 53 -19.62 17.70 -1.90
N ASP A 54 -19.73 18.97 -2.22
CA ASP A 54 -18.64 19.75 -2.79
C ASP A 54 -17.47 19.89 -1.79
N LEU A 55 -17.78 20.13 -0.52
CA LEU A 55 -16.78 20.14 0.56
C LEU A 55 -16.11 18.78 0.69
N PHE A 56 -16.85 17.68 0.67
CA PHE A 56 -16.31 16.32 0.71
C PHE A 56 -15.37 16.04 -0.47
N LYS A 57 -15.73 16.48 -1.68
CA LYS A 57 -14.88 16.34 -2.86
C LYS A 57 -13.55 17.09 -2.71
N ILE A 58 -13.59 18.33 -2.21
CA ILE A 58 -12.39 19.14 -1.94
C ILE A 58 -11.51 18.44 -0.89
N LEU A 59 -12.10 17.96 0.21
CA LEU A 59 -11.38 17.26 1.25
C LEU A 59 -10.76 15.93 0.74
N LEU A 60 -11.47 15.22 -0.12
CA LEU A 60 -10.97 14.00 -0.76
C LEU A 60 -9.77 14.31 -1.66
N MET A 61 -9.86 15.35 -2.49
CA MET A 61 -8.75 15.76 -3.35
C MET A 61 -7.51 16.19 -2.55
N THR A 62 -7.69 17.03 -1.55
CA THR A 62 -6.58 17.50 -0.70
C THR A 62 -5.98 16.37 0.13
N GLY A 63 -6.81 15.48 0.66
CA GLY A 63 -6.37 14.29 1.38
C GLY A 63 -5.59 13.31 0.50
N SER A 64 -6.07 13.06 -0.71
CA SER A 64 -5.38 12.21 -1.69
C SER A 64 -4.03 12.80 -2.10
N PHE A 65 -3.97 14.12 -2.32
CA PHE A 65 -2.72 14.80 -2.61
C PHE A 65 -1.73 14.70 -1.44
N ALA A 66 -2.16 14.96 -0.22
CA ALA A 66 -1.33 14.84 0.98
C ALA A 66 -0.80 13.41 1.17
N CYS A 67 -1.65 12.41 0.94
CA CYS A 67 -1.27 10.99 0.97
C CYS A 67 -0.22 10.68 -0.11
N GLY A 68 -0.44 11.13 -1.34
CA GLY A 68 0.51 10.96 -2.45
C GLY A 68 1.87 11.58 -2.15
N MET A 69 1.91 12.78 -1.57
CA MET A 69 3.14 13.44 -1.14
C MET A 69 3.87 12.66 -0.04
N ALA A 70 3.14 12.10 0.93
CA ALA A 70 3.72 11.27 1.98
C ALA A 70 4.35 9.99 1.41
N PHE A 71 3.66 9.29 0.52
CA PHE A 71 4.20 8.10 -0.16
C PHE A 71 5.39 8.43 -1.05
N HIS A 72 5.34 9.55 -1.77
CA HIS A 72 6.48 10.02 -2.56
C HIS A 72 7.74 10.23 -1.70
N ASN A 73 7.61 10.92 -0.57
CA ASN A 73 8.70 11.14 0.35
C ASN A 73 9.25 9.82 0.94
N CYS A 74 8.37 8.89 1.30
CA CYS A 74 8.79 7.57 1.78
C CYS A 74 9.56 6.80 0.69
N ALA A 75 9.02 6.72 -0.53
CA ALA A 75 9.65 6.02 -1.64
C ALA A 75 11.02 6.60 -1.99
N ALA A 76 11.15 7.93 -2.04
CA ALA A 76 12.42 8.59 -2.28
C ALA A 76 13.47 8.26 -1.20
N ARG A 77 13.06 8.17 0.08
CA ARG A 77 13.96 7.76 1.18
C ARG A 77 14.39 6.30 1.09
N TYR A 78 13.49 5.39 0.71
CA TYR A 78 13.84 3.99 0.48
C TYR A 78 14.81 3.83 -0.68
N LEU A 79 14.57 4.49 -1.81
CA LEU A 79 15.48 4.49 -2.95
C LEU A 79 16.85 5.06 -2.58
N TYR A 80 16.87 6.13 -1.80
CA TYR A 80 18.11 6.72 -1.29
C TYR A 80 18.89 5.75 -0.39
N ALA A 81 18.20 5.05 0.53
CA ALA A 81 18.82 4.06 1.40
C ALA A 81 19.43 2.91 0.58
N LEU A 82 18.69 2.34 -0.38
CA LEU A 82 19.19 1.32 -1.30
C LEU A 82 20.37 1.82 -2.13
N GLY A 83 20.34 3.08 -2.56
CA GLY A 83 21.45 3.71 -3.26
C GLY A 83 22.70 3.83 -2.39
N ARG A 84 22.56 4.13 -1.10
CA ARG A 84 23.68 4.20 -0.16
C ARG A 84 24.34 2.86 0.11
N GLU A 85 23.53 1.78 0.15
CA GLU A 85 24.04 0.41 0.28
C GLU A 85 24.68 -0.12 -1.01
N ASP A 86 24.59 0.65 -2.10
CA ASP A 86 25.15 0.33 -3.42
C ASP A 86 24.69 -1.04 -3.95
N VAL A 87 23.40 -1.36 -3.70
CA VAL A 87 22.79 -2.65 -4.08
C VAL A 87 22.96 -2.95 -5.57
N ILE A 88 22.93 -1.92 -6.40
CA ILE A 88 23.35 -1.98 -7.80
C ILE A 88 24.60 -1.12 -7.92
N PRO A 89 25.72 -1.66 -8.43
CA PRO A 89 26.97 -0.92 -8.52
C PRO A 89 26.82 0.44 -9.20
N GLY A 90 27.26 1.49 -8.52
CA GLY A 90 27.17 2.88 -8.99
C GLY A 90 25.94 3.66 -8.51
N MET A 91 24.97 3.04 -7.87
CA MET A 91 23.79 3.74 -7.30
C MET A 91 24.19 4.74 -6.20
N ARG A 92 25.28 4.50 -5.48
CA ARG A 92 25.76 5.38 -4.41
C ARG A 92 26.04 6.79 -4.88
N LYS A 93 26.56 6.94 -6.11
CA LYS A 93 26.91 8.24 -6.70
C LYS A 93 25.74 8.95 -7.37
N THR A 94 24.63 8.24 -7.59
CA THR A 94 23.43 8.74 -8.27
C THR A 94 22.25 8.85 -7.29
N VAL A 95 21.51 7.78 -7.12
CA VAL A 95 20.30 7.71 -6.27
C VAL A 95 20.65 7.88 -4.79
N GLY A 96 21.82 7.39 -4.36
CA GLY A 96 22.36 7.56 -3.00
C GLY A 96 23.00 8.92 -2.71
N ALA A 97 22.98 9.87 -3.67
CA ALA A 97 23.51 11.21 -3.46
C ALA A 97 22.46 12.16 -2.87
N THR A 98 22.93 13.06 -2.00
CA THR A 98 22.11 14.15 -1.43
C THR A 98 22.39 15.46 -2.14
N HIS A 99 21.41 16.36 -2.12
CA HIS A 99 21.59 17.71 -2.61
C HIS A 99 22.62 18.46 -1.74
N PRO A 100 23.65 19.10 -2.31
CA PRO A 100 24.75 19.67 -1.54
C PRO A 100 24.33 20.80 -0.58
N VAL A 101 23.25 21.52 -0.89
CA VAL A 101 22.76 22.63 -0.05
C VAL A 101 21.65 22.18 0.90
N HIS A 102 20.69 21.38 0.40
CA HIS A 102 19.48 21.04 1.16
C HIS A 102 19.56 19.66 1.86
N GLY A 103 20.57 18.85 1.58
CA GLY A 103 20.70 17.49 2.16
C GLY A 103 19.60 16.51 1.77
N SER A 104 18.71 16.89 0.85
CA SER A 104 17.58 16.06 0.42
C SER A 104 17.97 15.04 -0.66
N PRO A 105 17.36 13.85 -0.72
CA PRO A 105 17.62 12.83 -1.73
C PRO A 105 16.91 13.17 -3.06
N HIS A 106 17.26 14.28 -3.69
CA HIS A 106 16.57 14.82 -4.86
C HIS A 106 16.62 13.89 -6.07
N VAL A 107 17.76 13.21 -6.31
CA VAL A 107 17.89 12.25 -7.43
C VAL A 107 16.93 11.07 -7.24
N ALA A 108 16.84 10.52 -6.02
CA ALA A 108 15.89 9.46 -5.69
C ALA A 108 14.43 9.92 -5.91
N GLY A 109 14.11 11.17 -5.53
CA GLY A 109 12.82 11.77 -5.80
C GLY A 109 12.49 11.87 -7.29
N PHE A 110 13.45 12.35 -8.12
CA PHE A 110 13.26 12.42 -9.58
C PHE A 110 13.08 11.05 -10.22
N VAL A 111 13.87 10.05 -9.80
CA VAL A 111 13.74 8.67 -10.30
C VAL A 111 12.37 8.11 -9.97
N GLN A 112 11.89 8.30 -8.74
CA GLN A 112 10.56 7.83 -8.32
C GLN A 112 9.45 8.55 -9.10
N THR A 113 9.54 9.87 -9.29
CA THR A 113 8.57 10.63 -10.08
C THR A 113 8.58 10.18 -11.54
N GLY A 114 9.76 10.01 -12.13
CA GLY A 114 9.91 9.53 -13.51
C GLY A 114 9.27 8.15 -13.70
N PHE A 115 9.52 7.22 -12.77
CA PHE A 115 8.91 5.90 -12.80
C PHE A 115 7.37 5.98 -12.68
N ALA A 116 6.85 6.76 -11.73
CA ALA A 116 5.40 6.95 -11.57
C ALA A 116 4.77 7.55 -12.83
N THR A 117 5.42 8.55 -13.44
CA THR A 117 4.97 9.16 -14.70
C THR A 117 4.93 8.15 -15.84
N LEU A 118 5.97 7.31 -15.97
CA LEU A 118 5.99 6.26 -17.00
C LEU A 118 4.85 5.25 -16.82
N VAL A 119 4.56 4.86 -15.58
CA VAL A 119 3.44 3.96 -15.28
C VAL A 119 2.11 4.60 -15.69
N VAL A 120 1.87 5.86 -15.31
CA VAL A 120 0.63 6.56 -15.68
C VAL A 120 0.50 6.68 -17.20
N LEU A 121 1.56 7.09 -17.89
CA LEU A 121 1.57 7.19 -19.35
C LEU A 121 1.33 5.84 -20.04
N PHE A 122 1.88 4.76 -19.50
CA PHE A 122 1.64 3.42 -20.02
C PHE A 122 0.16 3.05 -19.98
N PHE A 123 -0.53 3.33 -18.87
CA PHE A 123 -1.97 3.08 -18.73
C PHE A 123 -2.78 3.97 -19.67
N GLU A 124 -2.42 5.23 -19.80
CA GLU A 124 -3.06 6.18 -20.72
C GLU A 124 -2.96 5.72 -22.20
N VAL A 125 -1.75 5.40 -22.63
CA VAL A 125 -1.51 4.93 -24.03
C VAL A 125 -2.20 3.61 -24.32
N THR A 126 -2.34 2.73 -23.31
CA THR A 126 -3.07 1.45 -23.49
C THR A 126 -4.59 1.61 -23.46
N GLY A 127 -5.11 2.83 -23.28
CA GLY A 127 -6.54 3.13 -23.25
C GLY A 127 -7.27 2.51 -22.05
N ARG A 128 -6.54 2.19 -20.98
CA ARG A 128 -7.12 1.64 -19.74
C ARG A 128 -7.61 2.76 -18.85
N ASP A 129 -8.77 2.55 -18.24
CA ASP A 129 -9.33 3.51 -17.30
C ASP A 129 -8.38 3.73 -16.11
N PRO A 130 -8.01 4.99 -15.79
CA PRO A 130 -7.06 5.29 -14.71
C PRO A 130 -7.57 4.88 -13.33
N TYR A 131 -8.88 4.97 -13.09
CA TYR A 131 -9.45 4.66 -11.79
C TYR A 131 -9.67 3.15 -11.61
N THR A 132 -10.31 2.49 -12.57
CA THR A 132 -10.64 1.07 -12.47
C THR A 132 -9.44 0.17 -12.76
N GLY A 133 -8.59 0.55 -13.71
CA GLY A 133 -7.41 -0.21 -14.12
C GLY A 133 -6.18 0.10 -13.28
N LEU A 134 -5.66 1.34 -13.38
CA LEU A 134 -4.40 1.72 -12.72
C LEU A 134 -4.49 1.64 -11.20
N TYR A 135 -5.51 2.26 -10.60
CA TYR A 135 -5.65 2.32 -9.14
C TYR A 135 -5.81 0.92 -8.54
N GLY A 136 -6.71 0.09 -9.09
CA GLY A 136 -6.95 -1.27 -8.58
C GLY A 136 -5.71 -2.14 -8.63
N LEU A 137 -5.00 -2.16 -9.76
CA LEU A 137 -3.79 -2.97 -9.93
C LEU A 137 -2.63 -2.46 -9.08
N MET A 138 -2.43 -1.14 -8.99
CA MET A 138 -1.36 -0.56 -8.15
C MET A 138 -1.64 -0.73 -6.67
N ALA A 139 -2.91 -0.64 -6.23
CA ALA A 139 -3.30 -0.92 -4.86
C ALA A 139 -3.04 -2.39 -4.49
N LEU A 140 -3.40 -3.33 -5.35
CA LEU A 140 -3.12 -4.75 -5.15
C LEU A 140 -1.62 -5.03 -5.05
N LEU A 141 -0.83 -4.48 -5.99
CA LEU A 141 0.62 -4.62 -6.01
C LEU A 141 1.26 -4.04 -4.74
N GLY A 142 0.90 -2.81 -4.38
CA GLY A 142 1.45 -2.13 -3.20
C GLY A 142 1.09 -2.83 -1.89
N THR A 143 -0.17 -3.27 -1.75
CA THR A 143 -0.64 -4.00 -0.57
C THR A 143 0.09 -5.33 -0.41
N THR A 144 0.23 -6.08 -1.51
CA THR A 144 0.96 -7.36 -1.49
C THR A 144 2.43 -7.15 -1.13
N ALA A 145 3.08 -6.15 -1.73
CA ALA A 145 4.48 -5.85 -1.46
C ALA A 145 4.73 -5.48 0.01
N ILE A 146 3.91 -4.59 0.58
CA ILE A 146 4.08 -4.16 1.97
C ILE A 146 3.83 -5.30 2.96
N MET A 147 2.86 -6.18 2.69
CA MET A 147 2.59 -7.35 3.53
C MET A 147 3.76 -8.33 3.53
N ILE A 148 4.41 -8.56 2.38
CA ILE A 148 5.61 -9.40 2.30
C ILE A 148 6.74 -8.81 3.13
N VAL A 149 7.01 -7.50 3.00
CA VAL A 149 8.06 -6.82 3.77
C VAL A 149 7.76 -6.89 5.28
N GLN A 150 6.52 -6.72 5.69
CA GLN A 150 6.13 -6.82 7.10
C GLN A 150 6.27 -8.25 7.64
N ALA A 151 5.92 -9.27 6.85
CA ALA A 151 6.13 -10.67 7.23
C ALA A 151 7.62 -10.99 7.40
N LEU A 152 8.46 -10.55 6.46
CA LEU A 152 9.92 -10.71 6.55
C LEU A 152 10.49 -9.98 7.77
N ALA A 153 10.03 -8.76 8.06
CA ALA A 153 10.44 -8.02 9.24
C ALA A 153 10.06 -8.75 10.54
N ALA A 154 8.87 -9.33 10.62
CA ALA A 154 8.43 -10.10 11.77
C ALA A 154 9.32 -11.34 12.00
N PHE A 155 9.63 -12.11 10.95
CA PHE A 155 10.53 -13.26 11.06
C PHE A 155 11.98 -12.86 11.36
N SER A 156 12.42 -11.70 10.85
CA SER A 156 13.75 -11.16 11.16
C SER A 156 13.93 -10.83 12.65
N VAL A 157 12.88 -10.37 13.32
CA VAL A 157 12.89 -10.15 14.79
C VAL A 157 13.15 -11.47 15.51
N ILE A 158 12.46 -12.54 15.13
CA ILE A 158 12.65 -13.87 15.74
C ILE A 158 14.08 -14.34 15.52
N SER A 159 14.59 -14.24 14.29
CA SER A 159 15.96 -14.61 13.96
C SER A 159 16.98 -13.85 14.80
N TYR A 160 16.83 -12.55 14.93
CA TYR A 160 17.75 -11.67 15.64
C TYR A 160 17.86 -12.02 17.14
N PHE A 161 16.72 -12.19 17.83
CA PHE A 161 16.72 -12.41 19.27
C PHE A 161 16.91 -13.88 19.66
N HIS A 162 16.35 -14.84 18.92
CA HIS A 162 16.31 -16.24 19.32
C HIS A 162 17.29 -17.14 18.56
N VAL A 163 17.60 -16.85 17.31
CA VAL A 163 18.56 -17.63 16.52
C VAL A 163 19.97 -17.07 16.71
N GLN A 164 20.17 -15.78 16.42
CA GLN A 164 21.47 -15.15 16.52
C GLN A 164 21.85 -14.74 17.96
N LYS A 165 20.89 -14.70 18.88
CA LYS A 165 21.06 -14.38 20.30
C LYS A 165 21.88 -13.10 20.54
N ARG A 166 21.67 -12.08 19.70
CA ARG A 166 22.46 -10.84 19.72
C ARG A 166 22.27 -10.02 21.01
N HIS A 167 21.06 -10.05 21.59
CA HIS A 167 20.70 -9.34 22.82
C HIS A 167 19.82 -10.22 23.71
N PRO A 168 20.37 -11.28 24.35
CA PRO A 168 19.59 -12.20 25.18
C PRO A 168 18.97 -11.51 26.41
N GLU A 169 19.61 -10.45 26.92
CA GLU A 169 19.15 -9.67 28.07
C GLU A 169 17.82 -8.91 27.82
N THR A 170 17.51 -8.58 26.58
CA THR A 170 16.28 -7.89 26.18
C THR A 170 15.27 -8.82 25.52
N ALA A 171 15.64 -10.08 25.31
CA ALA A 171 14.76 -11.07 24.69
C ALA A 171 13.60 -11.42 25.65
N ASN A 172 12.37 -11.18 25.18
CA ASN A 172 11.16 -11.53 25.89
C ASN A 172 10.36 -12.53 25.05
N TRP A 173 10.06 -13.70 25.62
CA TRP A 173 9.38 -14.77 24.88
C TRP A 173 8.07 -14.31 24.23
N PHE A 174 7.30 -13.44 24.87
CA PHE A 174 6.05 -12.96 24.32
C PHE A 174 6.27 -11.94 23.20
N SER A 175 7.07 -10.88 23.46
CA SER A 175 7.20 -9.74 22.53
C SER A 175 8.19 -9.98 21.38
N THR A 176 9.22 -10.83 21.59
CA THR A 176 10.25 -11.07 20.56
C THR A 176 10.15 -12.43 19.87
N PHE A 177 9.26 -13.33 20.35
CA PHE A 177 9.00 -14.61 19.72
C PHE A 177 7.53 -14.79 19.37
N LEU A 178 6.62 -14.85 20.34
CA LEU A 178 5.23 -15.21 20.12
C LEU A 178 4.49 -14.16 19.29
N ALA A 179 4.61 -12.88 19.63
CA ALA A 179 3.91 -11.82 18.91
C ALA A 179 4.39 -11.67 17.46
N PRO A 180 5.72 -11.65 17.14
CA PRO A 180 6.20 -11.64 15.77
C PRO A 180 5.85 -12.92 14.99
N LEU A 181 5.83 -14.09 15.66
CA LEU A 181 5.44 -15.36 15.04
C LEU A 181 3.98 -15.33 14.58
N LEU A 182 3.08 -14.97 15.49
CA LEU A 182 1.65 -14.88 15.16
C LEU A 182 1.38 -13.79 14.12
N GLY A 183 2.03 -12.64 14.24
CA GLY A 183 1.93 -11.55 13.27
C GLY A 183 2.45 -11.96 11.89
N GLY A 184 3.63 -12.59 11.84
CA GLY A 184 4.23 -13.09 10.59
C GLY A 184 3.38 -14.16 9.92
N LEU A 185 2.90 -15.17 10.67
CA LEU A 185 2.00 -16.21 10.14
C LEU A 185 0.66 -15.62 9.67
N GLY A 186 0.09 -14.67 10.43
CA GLY A 186 -1.11 -13.95 10.02
C GLY A 186 -0.91 -13.21 8.71
N MET A 187 0.22 -12.52 8.51
CA MET A 187 0.55 -11.85 7.25
C MET A 187 0.70 -12.83 6.10
N VAL A 188 1.39 -13.96 6.30
CA VAL A 188 1.51 -15.02 5.28
C VAL A 188 0.14 -15.56 4.88
N TYR A 189 -0.74 -15.79 5.86
CA TYR A 189 -2.10 -16.24 5.59
C TYR A 189 -2.91 -15.21 4.79
N VAL A 190 -2.81 -13.93 5.14
CA VAL A 190 -3.47 -12.86 4.38
C VAL A 190 -2.91 -12.73 2.97
N ILE A 191 -1.59 -12.88 2.77
CA ILE A 191 -0.97 -12.91 1.43
C ILE A 191 -1.54 -14.07 0.61
N TYR A 192 -1.68 -15.27 1.21
CA TYR A 192 -2.31 -16.41 0.56
C TYR A 192 -3.75 -16.11 0.16
N LEU A 193 -4.56 -15.56 1.07
CA LEU A 193 -5.95 -15.17 0.77
C LEU A 193 -6.02 -14.12 -0.35
N LEU A 194 -5.10 -13.15 -0.35
CA LEU A 194 -5.01 -12.11 -1.37
C LEU A 194 -4.65 -12.72 -2.74
N ALA A 195 -3.75 -13.71 -2.76
CA ALA A 195 -3.37 -14.39 -3.99
C ALA A 195 -4.51 -15.23 -4.58
N VAL A 196 -5.23 -15.97 -3.72
CA VAL A 196 -6.37 -16.81 -4.15
C VAL A 196 -7.57 -15.94 -4.57
N ASN A 197 -7.79 -14.81 -3.91
CA ASN A 197 -8.91 -13.90 -4.18
C ASN A 197 -8.44 -12.59 -4.85
N ALA A 198 -7.43 -12.64 -5.70
CA ALA A 198 -6.84 -11.45 -6.33
C ALA A 198 -7.88 -10.66 -7.14
N SER A 199 -8.82 -11.33 -7.79
CA SER A 199 -9.91 -10.68 -8.52
C SER A 199 -10.83 -9.86 -7.62
N PHE A 200 -11.17 -10.39 -6.44
CA PHE A 200 -11.94 -9.66 -5.45
C PHE A 200 -11.16 -8.45 -4.90
N ALA A 201 -9.88 -8.62 -4.62
CA ALA A 201 -9.01 -7.57 -4.09
C ALA A 201 -8.73 -6.45 -5.11
N ALA A 202 -8.70 -6.79 -6.40
CA ALA A 202 -8.54 -5.82 -7.50
C ALA A 202 -9.85 -5.06 -7.81
N GLY A 203 -10.99 -5.52 -7.30
CA GLY A 203 -12.30 -4.90 -7.54
C GLY A 203 -12.61 -4.79 -9.03
N THR A 204 -12.77 -3.56 -9.53
CA THR A 204 -13.11 -3.28 -10.94
C THR A 204 -12.02 -3.68 -11.94
N ALA A 205 -10.77 -3.84 -11.48
CA ALA A 205 -9.66 -4.34 -12.31
C ALA A 205 -9.58 -5.88 -12.39
N ALA A 206 -10.56 -6.60 -11.84
CA ALA A 206 -10.57 -8.07 -11.78
C ALA A 206 -10.53 -8.75 -13.16
N SER A 207 -11.03 -8.10 -14.20
CA SER A 207 -11.00 -8.60 -15.57
C SER A 207 -9.62 -8.54 -16.23
N ASP A 208 -8.66 -7.82 -15.64
CA ASP A 208 -7.30 -7.70 -16.18
C ASP A 208 -6.49 -8.97 -15.86
N ARG A 209 -5.87 -9.55 -16.90
CA ARG A 209 -4.99 -10.73 -16.73
C ARG A 209 -3.81 -10.48 -15.80
N ALA A 210 -3.36 -9.23 -15.70
CA ALA A 210 -2.31 -8.82 -14.78
C ALA A 210 -2.71 -9.01 -13.31
N CYS A 211 -4.00 -8.94 -12.97
CA CYS A 211 -4.51 -9.08 -11.62
C CYS A 211 -4.07 -10.40 -10.97
N ALA A 212 -4.22 -11.52 -11.67
CA ALA A 212 -3.84 -12.84 -11.17
C ALA A 212 -2.31 -13.03 -11.06
N ALA A 213 -1.54 -12.30 -11.87
CA ALA A 213 -0.08 -12.41 -11.89
C ALA A 213 0.61 -11.57 -10.81
N ILE A 214 0.00 -10.46 -10.36
CA ILE A 214 0.62 -9.51 -9.41
C ILE A 214 1.09 -10.17 -8.12
N PRO A 215 0.30 -10.97 -7.38
CA PRO A 215 0.76 -11.59 -6.14
C PRO A 215 1.97 -12.49 -6.33
N TRP A 216 2.04 -13.19 -7.45
CA TRP A 216 3.16 -14.09 -7.80
C TRP A 216 4.40 -13.32 -8.22
N ILE A 217 4.27 -12.27 -9.03
CA ILE A 217 5.38 -11.41 -9.46
C ILE A 217 6.02 -10.75 -8.24
N VAL A 218 5.23 -10.20 -7.32
CA VAL A 218 5.73 -9.55 -6.10
C VAL A 218 6.35 -10.58 -5.15
N GLY A 219 5.72 -11.75 -4.99
CA GLY A 219 6.24 -12.83 -4.15
C GLY A 219 7.60 -13.33 -4.62
N VAL A 220 7.74 -13.64 -5.90
CA VAL A 220 9.01 -14.13 -6.49
C VAL A 220 10.05 -13.03 -6.53
N GLY A 221 9.68 -11.79 -6.92
CA GLY A 221 10.60 -10.66 -6.97
C GLY A 221 11.08 -10.21 -5.59
N GLY A 222 10.22 -10.24 -4.58
CA GLY A 222 10.56 -9.88 -3.20
C GLY A 222 11.52 -10.88 -2.54
N ILE A 223 11.32 -12.17 -2.78
CA ILE A 223 12.19 -13.23 -2.21
C ILE A 223 13.50 -13.38 -3.00
N GLY A 224 13.46 -13.25 -4.33
CA GLY A 224 14.64 -13.36 -5.19
C GLY A 224 15.63 -12.22 -5.09
N GLY A 225 15.21 -11.04 -4.61
CA GLY A 225 16.08 -9.87 -4.43
C GLY A 225 16.82 -9.81 -3.09
N LEU A 226 16.59 -10.76 -2.17
CA LEU A 226 17.31 -10.79 -0.91
C LEU A 226 18.72 -11.41 -1.13
N PRO A 227 19.79 -10.72 -0.73
CA PRO A 227 21.12 -11.34 -0.71
C PRO A 227 21.11 -12.44 0.37
N TRP A 228 21.11 -13.70 -0.06
CA TRP A 228 21.09 -14.90 0.78
C TRP A 228 22.24 -14.99 1.79
N GLY A 229 23.13 -14.00 1.83
CA GLY A 229 24.25 -13.91 2.76
C GLY A 229 24.02 -13.00 3.97
N ALA A 230 22.87 -12.35 4.11
CA ALA A 230 22.59 -11.40 5.19
C ALA A 230 21.61 -11.94 6.28
N LEU A 231 21.20 -13.21 6.17
CA LEU A 231 20.45 -13.96 7.19
C LEU A 231 21.44 -14.79 8.07
#